data_7161542f9b72ecbf32042f49b5ef5a1c
#
_entry.id   7161542f9b72ecbf32042f49b5ef5a1c
#
_cell.length_a   1.000
_cell.length_b   1.000
_cell.length_c   1.000
_cell.angle_alpha   90.00
_cell.angle_beta   90.00
_cell.angle_gamma   90.00
#
_symmetry.space_group_name_H-M   'P 1'
#
loop_
_entity.id
_entity.type
_entity.pdbx_description
1 polymer ?
#
loop_
_entity_poly.entity_id
_entity_poly.type
_entity_poly.pdbx_seq_one_letter_code
_entity_poly.pdbx_strand_id
1 'polypeptide(L)'
;MSNIIKGPGGADGPNPNQFLYVGVDIHKDKHTAVATNCFGHKLLEMEFANTGEDFRRLVADIQNLANQGNRQFIFGLEDSFGYGLHLAKHLFDANLPVKMVPPVLVDRSRRYETHPEKSDSLDALGVAKVLIQRIDTLPDYSISITDELAKEIKELAMDRDFLVKEQTRIKNQLHRLLHKTYGSEYQKKFKDIFALKALRYWKKYPTGKAYRLNDDGILKNQVRRKINRLMDIRLECKEIENELKILLDRTGQKLPTMNGCGTVLASAVMAEVRNIERFHSPAALAKYAGLSPKQKSSGKTIRHIKSKSGNRKLNMAIHRIAL
;
A
#
# COMPACT_ATOMS: atom_id res chain seq x y z
N MET A 1 2.64 24.05 18.10
CA MET A 1 3.92 24.40 17.46
C MET A 1 4.66 23.09 17.25
N SER A 2 4.80 22.64 16.02
CA SER A 2 5.49 21.38 15.70
C SER A 2 6.99 21.55 15.98
N ASN A 3 7.53 20.76 16.90
CA ASN A 3 8.97 20.63 17.09
C ASN A 3 9.58 19.93 15.86
N ILE A 4 9.80 20.68 14.79
CA ILE A 4 10.57 20.21 13.64
C ILE A 4 12.02 20.10 14.10
N ILE A 5 12.46 18.90 14.41
CA ILE A 5 13.90 18.61 14.62
C ILE A 5 14.54 18.73 13.22
N LYS A 6 15.17 19.88 12.95
CA LYS A 6 16.03 20.02 11.77
C LYS A 6 17.21 19.08 11.96
N GLY A 7 17.47 18.24 10.96
CA GLY A 7 18.56 17.28 10.99
C GLY A 7 19.95 17.94 11.09
N PRO A 8 20.98 17.17 11.49
CA PRO A 8 22.34 17.65 11.74
C PRO A 8 23.10 17.86 10.43
N GLY A 9 22.84 18.95 9.72
CA GLY A 9 23.46 19.18 8.39
C GLY A 9 23.98 20.60 8.13
N GLY A 10 23.95 21.50 9.10
CA GLY A 10 24.55 22.84 9.01
C GLY A 10 25.43 23.12 10.20
N ALA A 11 26.28 24.12 10.13
CA ALA A 11 27.21 24.52 11.21
C ALA A 11 26.50 24.78 12.56
N ASP A 12 25.16 24.89 12.58
CA ASP A 12 24.30 25.11 13.75
C ASP A 12 23.26 24.00 13.96
N GLY A 13 23.42 22.81 13.35
CA GLY A 13 22.51 21.67 13.53
C GLY A 13 22.70 20.94 14.87
N PRO A 14 21.67 20.26 15.42
CA PRO A 14 21.80 19.51 16.67
C PRO A 14 22.90 18.44 16.55
N ASN A 15 23.73 18.32 17.58
CA ASN A 15 24.82 17.34 17.62
C ASN A 15 24.28 15.90 17.55
N PRO A 16 24.67 15.09 16.54
CA PRO A 16 24.19 13.71 16.37
C PRO A 16 24.42 12.81 17.62
N ASN A 17 25.46 13.09 18.39
CA ASN A 17 25.78 12.35 19.61
C ASN A 17 24.75 12.55 20.75
N GLN A 18 23.93 13.60 20.64
CA GLN A 18 22.87 13.90 21.61
C GLN A 18 21.56 13.15 21.31
N PHE A 19 21.53 12.28 20.30
CA PHE A 19 20.35 11.53 19.93
C PHE A 19 20.52 10.02 20.09
N LEU A 20 19.42 9.38 20.52
CA LEU A 20 19.18 7.95 20.35
C LEU A 20 18.33 7.77 19.10
N TYR A 21 18.71 6.85 18.26
CA TYR A 21 17.99 6.48 17.05
C TYR A 21 17.29 5.14 17.26
N VAL A 22 15.97 5.17 17.33
CA VAL A 22 15.16 3.99 17.64
C VAL A 22 14.53 3.48 16.36
N GLY A 23 15.05 2.41 15.81
CA GLY A 23 14.44 1.71 14.68
C GLY A 23 13.46 0.66 15.17
N VAL A 24 12.29 0.60 14.54
CA VAL A 24 11.27 -0.39 14.87
C VAL A 24 10.92 -1.19 13.62
N ASP A 25 11.12 -2.50 13.71
CA ASP A 25 10.61 -3.46 12.75
C ASP A 25 9.19 -3.86 13.15
N ILE A 26 8.27 -3.77 12.16
CA ILE A 26 6.84 -3.85 12.38
C ILE A 26 6.27 -5.17 11.88
N HIS A 27 5.65 -5.92 12.80
CA HIS A 27 4.88 -7.12 12.48
C HIS A 27 3.44 -7.01 12.98
N LYS A 28 2.60 -7.98 12.63
CA LYS A 28 1.17 -7.96 12.96
C LYS A 28 0.91 -7.98 14.48
N ASP A 29 1.54 -8.92 15.17
CA ASP A 29 1.23 -9.21 16.57
C ASP A 29 2.31 -8.69 17.54
N LYS A 30 3.56 -8.60 17.07
CA LYS A 30 4.72 -8.18 17.82
C LYS A 30 5.59 -7.24 17.00
N HIS A 31 6.33 -6.38 17.68
CA HIS A 31 7.30 -5.47 17.09
C HIS A 31 8.65 -5.66 17.75
N THR A 32 9.72 -5.35 17.03
CA THR A 32 11.08 -5.33 17.58
C THR A 32 11.64 -3.93 17.47
N ALA A 33 12.09 -3.36 18.59
CA ALA A 33 12.76 -2.07 18.64
C ALA A 33 14.23 -2.23 18.96
N VAL A 34 15.07 -1.48 18.26
CA VAL A 34 16.50 -1.36 18.52
C VAL A 34 16.87 0.11 18.67
N ALA A 35 17.36 0.50 19.82
CA ALA A 35 17.90 1.83 20.04
C ALA A 35 19.43 1.83 19.87
N THR A 36 19.94 2.81 19.12
CA THR A 36 21.36 2.95 18.81
C THR A 36 21.85 4.36 19.09
N ASN A 37 23.17 4.51 19.22
CA ASN A 37 23.85 5.80 19.12
C ASN A 37 24.03 6.22 17.64
N CYS A 38 24.61 7.39 17.39
CA CYS A 38 24.89 7.91 16.05
C CYS A 38 25.87 7.05 15.22
N PHE A 39 26.65 6.18 15.85
CA PHE A 39 27.55 5.22 15.19
C PHE A 39 26.87 3.90 14.85
N GLY A 40 25.58 3.73 15.21
CA GLY A 40 24.82 2.51 14.98
C GLY A 40 25.14 1.40 16.01
N HIS A 41 25.83 1.71 17.11
CA HIS A 41 26.05 0.73 18.20
C HIS A 41 24.73 0.53 18.95
N LYS A 42 24.32 -0.72 19.07
CA LYS A 42 23.10 -1.12 19.78
C LYS A 42 23.25 -0.87 21.29
N LEU A 43 22.30 -0.13 21.85
CA LEU A 43 22.24 0.22 23.28
C LEU A 43 21.07 -0.47 23.96
N LEU A 44 19.98 -0.71 23.25
CA LEU A 44 18.80 -1.42 23.74
C LEU A 44 18.20 -2.24 22.60
N GLU A 45 17.70 -3.40 22.94
CA GLU A 45 16.85 -4.22 22.07
C GLU A 45 15.68 -4.74 22.89
N MET A 46 14.47 -4.65 22.34
CA MET A 46 13.29 -5.21 22.98
C MET A 46 12.25 -5.68 21.97
N GLU A 47 11.62 -6.80 22.27
CA GLU A 47 10.42 -7.28 21.62
C GLU A 47 9.20 -6.87 22.45
N PHE A 48 8.12 -6.45 21.80
CA PHE A 48 6.92 -6.00 22.48
C PHE A 48 5.67 -6.27 21.62
N ALA A 49 4.52 -6.48 22.27
CA ALA A 49 3.28 -6.75 21.57
C ALA A 49 2.68 -5.47 20.98
N ASN A 50 1.82 -5.64 19.98
CA ASN A 50 1.09 -4.52 19.35
C ASN A 50 -0.08 -4.05 20.23
N THR A 51 0.23 -3.61 21.47
CA THR A 51 -0.73 -3.16 22.47
C THR A 51 -0.34 -1.80 23.07
N GLY A 52 -1.33 -1.02 23.50
CA GLY A 52 -1.08 0.30 24.09
C GLY A 52 -0.29 0.24 25.41
N GLU A 53 -0.31 -0.88 26.15
CA GLU A 53 0.49 -1.07 27.34
C GLU A 53 1.96 -1.24 27.00
N ASP A 54 2.27 -2.08 26.04
CA ASP A 54 3.63 -2.31 25.59
C ASP A 54 4.22 -1.07 24.87
N PHE A 55 3.39 -0.26 24.21
CA PHE A 55 3.85 1.02 23.64
C PHE A 55 4.30 1.99 24.74
N ARG A 56 3.56 2.06 25.86
CA ARG A 56 3.97 2.87 27.03
C ARG A 56 5.26 2.36 27.64
N ARG A 57 5.44 1.03 27.73
CA ARG A 57 6.67 0.40 28.22
C ARG A 57 7.86 0.75 27.31
N LEU A 58 7.71 0.61 26.00
CA LEU A 58 8.73 1.02 25.03
C LEU A 58 9.17 2.47 25.24
N VAL A 59 8.20 3.39 25.31
CA VAL A 59 8.50 4.82 25.50
C VAL A 59 9.22 5.06 26.83
N ALA A 60 8.79 4.42 27.91
CA ALA A 60 9.43 4.55 29.23
C ALA A 60 10.87 4.04 29.22
N ASP A 61 11.13 2.90 28.60
CA ASP A 61 12.48 2.31 28.53
C ASP A 61 13.43 3.18 27.69
N ILE A 62 12.94 3.70 26.55
CA ILE A 62 13.72 4.62 25.72
C ILE A 62 13.98 5.94 26.45
N GLN A 63 12.97 6.49 27.15
CA GLN A 63 13.12 7.71 27.94
C GLN A 63 14.15 7.54 29.07
N ASN A 64 14.12 6.40 29.77
CA ASN A 64 15.09 6.08 30.81
C ASN A 64 16.50 6.01 30.23
N LEU A 65 16.69 5.32 29.12
CA LEU A 65 17.98 5.23 28.42
C LEU A 65 18.47 6.61 27.95
N ALA A 66 17.57 7.44 27.46
CA ALA A 66 17.87 8.80 27.02
C ALA A 66 18.33 9.68 28.18
N ASN A 67 17.61 9.62 29.33
CA ASN A 67 17.91 10.41 30.52
C ASN A 67 19.29 10.04 31.11
N GLN A 68 19.69 8.77 31.10
CA GLN A 68 21.03 8.32 31.59
C GLN A 68 22.19 9.00 30.82
N GLY A 69 21.98 9.33 29.54
CA GLY A 69 22.98 9.97 28.69
C GLY A 69 22.69 11.44 28.37
N ASN A 70 21.70 12.06 29.01
CA ASN A 70 21.21 13.39 28.67
C ASN A 70 20.98 13.56 27.14
N ARG A 71 20.26 12.61 26.53
CA ARG A 71 20.03 12.51 25.09
C ARG A 71 18.57 12.75 24.76
N GLN A 72 18.33 13.22 23.56
CA GLN A 72 17.04 13.17 22.90
C GLN A 72 16.87 11.82 22.17
N PHE A 73 15.69 11.50 21.69
CA PHE A 73 15.50 10.30 20.89
C PHE A 73 14.51 10.55 19.75
N ILE A 74 14.63 9.74 18.71
CA ILE A 74 13.79 9.80 17.53
C ILE A 74 13.46 8.38 17.06
N PHE A 75 12.18 8.14 16.74
CA PHE A 75 11.71 6.86 16.23
C PHE A 75 11.72 6.83 14.69
N GLY A 76 12.12 5.70 14.14
CA GLY A 76 11.94 5.34 12.75
C GLY A 76 11.04 4.12 12.64
N LEU A 77 9.96 4.21 11.85
CA LEU A 77 9.02 3.12 11.62
C LEU A 77 9.01 2.73 10.15
N GLU A 78 9.15 1.43 9.85
CA GLU A 78 9.13 0.95 8.47
C GLU A 78 7.73 0.97 7.88
N ASP A 79 6.70 0.56 8.64
CA ASP A 79 5.28 0.56 8.23
C ASP A 79 4.42 1.32 9.22
N SER A 80 4.41 2.63 9.12
CA SER A 80 3.64 3.51 10.01
C SER A 80 2.15 3.61 9.66
N PHE A 81 1.70 2.97 8.58
CA PHE A 81 0.31 3.03 8.11
C PHE A 81 -0.36 1.66 7.93
N GLY A 82 0.40 0.59 8.09
CA GLY A 82 -0.11 -0.77 8.15
C GLY A 82 -0.19 -1.26 9.60
N TYR A 83 0.52 -2.32 9.91
CA TYR A 83 0.55 -2.88 11.26
C TYR A 83 1.15 -1.93 12.32
N GLY A 84 2.01 -0.99 11.89
CA GLY A 84 2.61 0.03 12.77
C GLY A 84 1.72 1.25 13.05
N LEU A 85 0.51 1.31 12.49
CA LEU A 85 -0.36 2.49 12.65
C LEU A 85 -0.68 2.81 14.12
N HIS A 86 -0.97 1.80 14.93
CA HIS A 86 -1.31 2.00 16.34
C HIS A 86 -0.13 2.54 17.12
N LEU A 87 1.07 2.01 16.88
CA LEU A 87 2.30 2.51 17.49
C LEU A 87 2.60 3.94 17.00
N ALA A 88 2.56 4.17 15.68
CA ALA A 88 2.83 5.48 15.11
C ALA A 88 1.89 6.57 15.66
N LYS A 89 0.60 6.24 15.78
CA LYS A 89 -0.39 7.13 16.39
C LYS A 89 -0.11 7.37 17.86
N HIS A 90 0.20 6.34 18.63
CA HIS A 90 0.54 6.45 20.05
C HIS A 90 1.74 7.39 20.28
N LEU A 91 2.80 7.23 19.49
CA LEU A 91 3.99 8.08 19.56
C LEU A 91 3.68 9.52 19.14
N PHE A 92 2.88 9.70 18.10
CA PHE A 92 2.45 11.02 17.61
C PHE A 92 1.59 11.77 18.64
N ASP A 93 0.61 11.07 19.24
CA ASP A 93 -0.27 11.64 20.28
C ASP A 93 0.53 12.02 21.55
N ALA A 94 1.64 11.33 21.82
CA ALA A 94 2.59 11.65 22.87
C ALA A 94 3.60 12.77 22.48
N ASN A 95 3.43 13.42 21.32
CA ASN A 95 4.33 14.45 20.77
C ASN A 95 5.79 14.00 20.63
N LEU A 96 6.02 12.70 20.39
CA LEU A 96 7.35 12.15 20.17
C LEU A 96 7.73 12.24 18.68
N PRO A 97 9.01 12.50 18.36
CA PRO A 97 9.45 12.60 16.96
C PRO A 97 9.48 11.23 16.30
N VAL A 98 8.76 11.09 15.20
CA VAL A 98 8.64 9.86 14.41
C VAL A 98 8.94 10.14 12.95
N LYS A 99 9.85 9.38 12.35
CA LYS A 99 10.14 9.39 10.91
C LYS A 99 9.61 8.14 10.24
N MET A 100 9.07 8.31 9.03
CA MET A 100 8.67 7.19 8.20
C MET A 100 9.87 6.67 7.40
N VAL A 101 10.22 5.41 7.59
CA VAL A 101 11.36 4.78 6.93
C VAL A 101 10.85 3.86 5.81
N PRO A 102 11.11 4.19 4.53
CA PRO A 102 10.68 3.33 3.42
C PRO A 102 11.35 1.95 3.44
N PRO A 103 10.58 0.84 3.33
CA PRO A 103 11.11 -0.54 3.36
C PRO A 103 12.25 -0.79 2.36
N VAL A 104 12.19 -0.14 1.20
CA VAL A 104 13.23 -0.26 0.18
C VAL A 104 14.60 0.25 0.64
N LEU A 105 14.65 1.18 1.59
CA LEU A 105 15.92 1.69 2.14
C LEU A 105 16.49 0.71 3.15
N VAL A 106 15.65 0.07 3.95
CA VAL A 106 16.04 -0.97 4.92
C VAL A 106 16.58 -2.20 4.18
N ASP A 107 15.86 -2.69 3.14
CA ASP A 107 16.34 -3.80 2.29
C ASP A 107 17.68 -3.48 1.63
N ARG A 108 17.88 -2.24 1.16
CA ARG A 108 19.19 -1.82 0.61
C ARG A 108 20.28 -1.79 1.68
N SER A 109 20.01 -1.26 2.86
CA SER A 109 20.96 -1.23 3.96
C SER A 109 21.44 -2.64 4.31
N ARG A 110 20.52 -3.60 4.41
CA ARG A 110 20.83 -5.01 4.67
C ARG A 110 21.73 -5.64 3.60
N ARG A 111 21.53 -5.31 2.32
CA ARG A 111 22.33 -5.85 1.21
C ARG A 111 23.79 -5.38 1.18
N TYR A 112 24.14 -4.38 1.95
CA TYR A 112 25.55 -3.96 2.12
C TYR A 112 26.29 -4.81 3.15
N GLU A 113 25.60 -5.64 3.95
CA GLU A 113 26.25 -6.54 4.90
C GLU A 113 26.87 -7.73 4.15
N THR A 114 28.02 -8.20 4.65
CA THR A 114 28.80 -9.29 4.03
C THR A 114 28.05 -10.63 4.08
N HIS A 115 27.24 -10.82 5.13
CA HIS A 115 26.37 -11.99 5.32
C HIS A 115 25.00 -11.50 5.75
N PRO A 116 24.08 -11.30 4.77
CA PRO A 116 22.75 -10.76 5.04
C PRO A 116 21.85 -11.82 5.69
N GLU A 117 22.04 -12.02 6.99
CA GLU A 117 21.11 -12.76 7.83
C GLU A 117 19.80 -11.96 7.97
N LYS A 118 18.70 -12.67 8.15
CA LYS A 118 17.40 -12.05 8.42
C LYS A 118 16.95 -12.40 9.83
N SER A 119 16.82 -11.37 10.67
CA SER A 119 16.12 -11.44 11.96
C SER A 119 15.44 -10.11 12.22
N ASP A 120 14.40 -10.12 13.01
CA ASP A 120 13.62 -8.92 13.34
C ASP A 120 14.50 -7.87 14.03
N SER A 121 15.49 -8.30 14.84
CA SER A 121 16.50 -7.42 15.44
C SER A 121 17.39 -6.74 14.41
N LEU A 122 17.83 -7.46 13.38
CA LEU A 122 18.65 -6.91 12.29
C LEU A 122 17.84 -5.97 11.41
N ASP A 123 16.58 -6.28 11.16
CA ASP A 123 15.68 -5.42 10.38
C ASP A 123 15.38 -4.13 11.18
N ALA A 124 15.12 -4.19 12.50
CA ALA A 124 15.00 -3.01 13.36
C ALA A 124 16.29 -2.18 13.42
N LEU A 125 17.46 -2.82 13.50
CA LEU A 125 18.76 -2.15 13.43
C LEU A 125 18.95 -1.49 12.05
N GLY A 126 18.50 -2.13 10.97
CA GLY A 126 18.49 -1.57 9.63
C GLY A 126 17.66 -0.29 9.54
N VAL A 127 16.49 -0.26 10.16
CA VAL A 127 15.66 0.95 10.28
C VAL A 127 16.42 2.06 11.02
N ALA A 128 17.08 1.76 12.15
CA ALA A 128 17.88 2.73 12.89
C ALA A 128 19.06 3.27 12.06
N LYS A 129 19.78 2.41 11.32
CA LYS A 129 20.87 2.82 10.42
C LYS A 129 20.38 3.75 9.31
N VAL A 130 19.23 3.46 8.68
CA VAL A 130 18.63 4.35 7.67
C VAL A 130 18.22 5.68 8.31
N LEU A 131 17.67 5.67 9.51
CA LEU A 131 17.30 6.86 10.26
C LEU A 131 18.53 7.76 10.51
N ILE A 132 19.66 7.20 10.98
CA ILE A 132 20.92 7.92 11.16
C ILE A 132 21.40 8.57 9.86
N GLN A 133 21.40 7.81 8.76
CA GLN A 133 21.99 8.24 7.49
C GLN A 133 21.13 9.26 6.73
N ARG A 134 19.82 9.29 6.99
CA ARG A 134 18.85 10.01 6.15
C ARG A 134 17.81 10.82 6.92
N ILE A 135 18.09 11.16 8.16
CA ILE A 135 17.15 11.86 9.04
C ILE A 135 16.55 13.13 8.39
N ASP A 136 17.35 13.87 7.61
CA ASP A 136 16.92 15.12 6.97
C ASP A 136 15.98 14.89 5.77
N THR A 137 16.07 13.71 5.13
CA THR A 137 15.31 13.38 3.92
C THR A 137 14.14 12.45 4.16
N LEU A 138 14.07 11.86 5.37
CA LEU A 138 12.93 11.03 5.75
C LEU A 138 11.74 11.91 6.13
N PRO A 139 10.54 11.58 5.65
CA PRO A 139 9.34 12.32 6.01
C PRO A 139 8.99 12.11 7.49
N ASP A 140 8.53 13.16 8.14
CA ASP A 140 7.94 13.08 9.47
C ASP A 140 6.61 12.33 9.40
N TYR A 141 6.30 11.58 10.45
CA TYR A 141 4.98 11.01 10.60
C TYR A 141 4.01 12.14 10.97
N SER A 142 2.98 12.28 10.17
CA SER A 142 1.90 13.23 10.41
C SER A 142 0.56 12.55 10.14
N ILE A 143 -0.45 12.93 10.88
CA ILE A 143 -1.83 12.51 10.64
C ILE A 143 -2.57 13.76 10.17
N SER A 144 -3.05 13.71 8.94
CA SER A 144 -3.96 14.71 8.39
C SER A 144 -5.33 14.06 8.12
N ILE A 145 -6.38 14.88 8.07
CA ILE A 145 -7.71 14.41 7.64
C ILE A 145 -7.62 13.73 6.26
N THR A 146 -6.75 14.25 5.39
CA THR A 146 -6.49 13.63 4.07
C THR A 146 -5.88 12.23 4.19
N ASP A 147 -5.02 11.98 5.16
CA ASP A 147 -4.41 10.66 5.37
C ASP A 147 -5.44 9.65 5.89
N GLU A 148 -6.34 10.07 6.78
CA GLU A 148 -7.45 9.23 7.27
C GLU A 148 -8.40 8.87 6.13
N LEU A 149 -8.85 9.86 5.34
CA LEU A 149 -9.68 9.61 4.16
C LEU A 149 -8.98 8.73 3.13
N ALA A 150 -7.69 8.94 2.90
CA ALA A 150 -6.92 8.10 1.98
C ALA A 150 -6.80 6.63 2.47
N LYS A 151 -6.81 6.40 3.78
CA LYS A 151 -6.87 5.05 4.35
C LYS A 151 -8.22 4.39 4.08
N GLU A 152 -9.33 5.08 4.36
CA GLU A 152 -10.67 4.58 4.07
C GLU A 152 -10.83 4.27 2.57
N ILE A 153 -10.38 5.20 1.70
CA ILE A 153 -10.36 5.00 0.25
C ILE A 153 -9.53 3.77 -0.14
N LYS A 154 -8.40 3.53 0.54
CA LYS A 154 -7.55 2.37 0.25
C LYS A 154 -8.24 1.06 0.58
N GLU A 155 -8.91 0.96 1.73
CA GLU A 155 -9.64 -0.23 2.13
C GLU A 155 -10.77 -0.55 1.13
N LEU A 156 -11.61 0.43 0.79
CA LEU A 156 -12.66 0.25 -0.22
C LEU A 156 -12.12 -0.09 -1.62
N ALA A 157 -11.03 0.55 -2.03
CA ALA A 157 -10.38 0.24 -3.31
C ALA A 157 -9.82 -1.19 -3.33
N MET A 158 -9.31 -1.69 -2.22
CA MET A 158 -8.86 -3.08 -2.08
C MET A 158 -10.03 -4.06 -2.15
N ASP A 159 -11.12 -3.78 -1.45
CA ASP A 159 -12.34 -4.59 -1.48
C ASP A 159 -12.88 -4.70 -2.91
N ARG A 160 -12.98 -3.58 -3.59
CA ARG A 160 -13.38 -3.55 -4.99
C ARG A 160 -12.46 -4.40 -5.88
N ASP A 161 -11.15 -4.33 -5.68
CA ASP A 161 -10.17 -5.14 -6.43
C ASP A 161 -10.39 -6.65 -6.20
N PHE A 162 -10.73 -7.08 -4.99
CA PHE A 162 -11.09 -8.47 -4.69
C PHE A 162 -12.34 -8.89 -5.45
N LEU A 163 -13.39 -8.08 -5.42
CA LEU A 163 -14.64 -8.34 -6.12
C LEU A 163 -14.44 -8.43 -7.65
N VAL A 164 -13.62 -7.56 -8.23
CA VAL A 164 -13.28 -7.60 -9.67
C VAL A 164 -12.52 -8.87 -10.04
N LYS A 165 -11.61 -9.35 -9.19
CA LYS A 165 -10.92 -10.63 -9.40
C LYS A 165 -11.89 -11.80 -9.31
N GLU A 166 -12.80 -11.78 -8.32
CA GLU A 166 -13.85 -12.79 -8.18
C GLU A 166 -14.79 -12.78 -9.40
N GLN A 167 -15.20 -11.59 -9.85
CA GLN A 167 -15.99 -11.43 -11.07
C GLN A 167 -15.32 -12.10 -12.28
N THR A 168 -14.01 -11.89 -12.45
CA THR A 168 -13.26 -12.51 -13.55
C THR A 168 -13.23 -14.03 -13.42
N ARG A 169 -13.04 -14.56 -12.22
CA ARG A 169 -13.08 -16.01 -11.93
C ARG A 169 -14.44 -16.60 -12.30
N ILE A 170 -15.52 -15.93 -11.89
CA ILE A 170 -16.89 -16.38 -12.19
C ILE A 170 -17.18 -16.34 -13.68
N LYS A 171 -16.75 -15.29 -14.39
CA LYS A 171 -16.89 -15.21 -15.85
C LYS A 171 -16.20 -16.38 -16.54
N ASN A 172 -14.98 -16.73 -16.14
CA ASN A 172 -14.26 -17.87 -16.69
C ASN A 172 -14.97 -19.22 -16.39
N GLN A 173 -15.55 -19.36 -15.20
CA GLN A 173 -16.36 -20.53 -14.87
C GLN A 173 -17.65 -20.59 -15.68
N LEU A 174 -18.32 -19.47 -15.91
CA LEU A 174 -19.50 -19.39 -16.76
C LEU A 174 -19.17 -19.72 -18.23
N HIS A 175 -18.05 -19.24 -18.76
CA HIS A 175 -17.57 -19.66 -20.09
C HIS A 175 -17.51 -21.17 -20.21
N ARG A 176 -16.86 -21.84 -19.23
CA ARG A 176 -16.74 -23.31 -19.21
C ARG A 176 -18.13 -24.00 -19.15
N LEU A 177 -19.01 -23.52 -18.28
CA LEU A 177 -20.35 -24.12 -18.11
C LEU A 177 -21.21 -23.92 -19.34
N LEU A 178 -21.23 -22.71 -19.93
CA LEU A 178 -21.97 -22.42 -21.15
C LEU A 178 -21.44 -23.21 -22.35
N HIS A 179 -20.10 -23.37 -22.44
CA HIS A 179 -19.49 -24.21 -23.48
C HIS A 179 -19.89 -25.69 -23.34
N LYS A 180 -19.91 -26.24 -22.12
CA LYS A 180 -20.41 -27.60 -21.88
C LYS A 180 -21.86 -27.79 -22.30
N THR A 181 -22.69 -26.76 -22.11
CA THR A 181 -24.11 -26.82 -22.39
C THR A 181 -24.45 -26.57 -23.86
N TYR A 182 -23.80 -25.60 -24.48
CA TYR A 182 -24.20 -25.06 -25.80
C TYR A 182 -23.08 -25.15 -26.87
N GLY A 183 -21.96 -25.81 -26.57
CA GLY A 183 -20.79 -25.78 -27.47
C GLY A 183 -20.26 -24.37 -27.65
N SER A 184 -19.58 -24.08 -28.76
CA SER A 184 -19.03 -22.74 -29.08
C SER A 184 -20.10 -21.73 -29.51
N GLU A 185 -21.30 -22.17 -29.85
CA GLU A 185 -22.36 -21.30 -30.38
C GLU A 185 -22.87 -20.26 -29.36
N TYR A 186 -22.69 -20.49 -28.04
CA TYR A 186 -23.08 -19.51 -27.05
C TYR A 186 -22.38 -18.16 -27.22
N GLN A 187 -21.13 -18.15 -27.74
CA GLN A 187 -20.35 -16.93 -27.95
C GLN A 187 -20.92 -16.03 -29.05
N LYS A 188 -21.57 -16.64 -30.03
CA LYS A 188 -22.17 -15.93 -31.17
C LYS A 188 -23.51 -15.27 -30.84
N LYS A 189 -24.14 -15.69 -29.72
CA LYS A 189 -25.49 -15.26 -29.35
C LYS A 189 -25.59 -13.78 -28.97
N PHE A 190 -24.53 -13.24 -28.32
CA PHE A 190 -24.48 -11.87 -27.86
C PHE A 190 -23.09 -11.29 -28.10
N LYS A 191 -23.03 -9.99 -28.47
CA LYS A 191 -21.76 -9.26 -28.60
C LYS A 191 -20.96 -9.27 -27.27
N ASP A 192 -21.67 -9.11 -26.14
CA ASP A 192 -21.15 -9.33 -24.80
C ASP A 192 -22.03 -10.37 -24.08
N ILE A 193 -21.50 -11.55 -23.86
CA ILE A 193 -22.19 -12.66 -23.21
C ILE A 193 -22.45 -12.41 -21.72
N PHE A 194 -21.82 -11.42 -21.12
CA PHE A 194 -22.01 -11.02 -19.73
C PHE A 194 -22.81 -9.73 -19.58
N ALA A 195 -23.30 -9.13 -20.67
CA ALA A 195 -24.27 -8.03 -20.60
C ALA A 195 -25.52 -8.47 -19.80
N LEU A 196 -26.18 -7.54 -19.13
CA LEU A 196 -27.34 -7.84 -18.28
C LEU A 196 -28.43 -8.62 -19.04
N LYS A 197 -28.69 -8.25 -20.31
CA LYS A 197 -29.62 -8.96 -21.20
C LYS A 197 -29.18 -10.41 -21.45
N ALA A 198 -27.89 -10.64 -21.67
CA ALA A 198 -27.33 -11.96 -21.89
C ALA A 198 -27.39 -12.80 -20.62
N LEU A 199 -27.04 -12.24 -19.44
CA LEU A 199 -27.13 -12.94 -18.17
C LEU A 199 -28.55 -13.37 -17.84
N ARG A 200 -29.53 -12.50 -18.08
CA ARG A 200 -30.96 -12.84 -17.92
C ARG A 200 -31.38 -13.99 -18.85
N TYR A 201 -30.89 -14.01 -20.09
CA TYR A 201 -31.13 -15.09 -21.03
C TYR A 201 -30.51 -16.41 -20.55
N TRP A 202 -29.22 -16.43 -20.19
CA TRP A 202 -28.55 -17.62 -19.71
C TRP A 202 -29.11 -18.13 -18.39
N LYS A 203 -29.62 -17.27 -17.53
CA LYS A 203 -30.27 -17.64 -16.26
C LYS A 203 -31.54 -18.46 -16.50
N LYS A 204 -32.27 -18.20 -17.57
CA LYS A 204 -33.45 -19.01 -17.96
C LYS A 204 -33.04 -20.42 -18.40
N TYR A 205 -31.77 -20.61 -18.75
CA TYR A 205 -31.23 -21.86 -19.28
C TYR A 205 -32.05 -22.35 -20.49
N PRO A 206 -32.13 -21.56 -21.58
CA PRO A 206 -33.04 -21.82 -22.69
C PRO A 206 -32.75 -23.13 -23.38
N THR A 207 -33.81 -23.86 -23.75
CA THR A 207 -33.79 -25.03 -24.63
C THR A 207 -33.84 -24.55 -26.06
N GLY A 208 -32.71 -24.44 -26.72
CA GLY A 208 -32.67 -24.17 -28.18
C GLY A 208 -32.55 -25.48 -28.97
N LYS A 209 -32.96 -25.45 -30.27
CA LYS A 209 -32.89 -26.61 -31.19
C LYS A 209 -31.47 -27.14 -31.46
N ALA A 210 -30.46 -26.45 -31.05
CA ALA A 210 -29.09 -26.82 -31.26
C ALA A 210 -28.39 -27.00 -29.89
N TYR A 211 -28.01 -28.19 -29.60
CA TYR A 211 -26.85 -28.53 -28.77
C TYR A 211 -26.95 -28.36 -27.25
N ARG A 212 -28.00 -28.88 -26.59
CA ARG A 212 -27.75 -29.40 -25.27
C ARG A 212 -27.02 -30.73 -25.39
N LEU A 213 -25.73 -30.74 -25.15
CA LEU A 213 -24.96 -31.95 -25.06
C LEU A 213 -25.39 -32.82 -23.86
N ASN A 214 -25.92 -32.17 -22.80
CA ASN A 214 -26.45 -32.81 -21.62
C ASN A 214 -27.60 -31.98 -21.00
N ASP A 215 -28.76 -32.57 -20.78
CA ASP A 215 -29.84 -31.95 -19.99
C ASP A 215 -29.65 -32.31 -18.52
N ASP A 216 -28.59 -31.78 -17.92
CA ASP A 216 -28.25 -32.02 -16.53
C ASP A 216 -28.77 -30.86 -15.68
N GLY A 217 -29.74 -31.15 -14.79
CA GLY A 217 -30.26 -30.19 -13.82
C GLY A 217 -29.15 -29.60 -12.93
N ILE A 218 -28.05 -30.30 -12.73
CA ILE A 218 -26.88 -29.84 -12.01
C ILE A 218 -26.22 -28.67 -12.74
N LEU A 219 -25.97 -28.79 -14.05
CA LEU A 219 -25.38 -27.72 -14.87
C LEU A 219 -26.26 -26.47 -14.88
N LYS A 220 -27.57 -26.64 -15.03
CA LYS A 220 -28.56 -25.55 -14.94
C LYS A 220 -28.44 -24.79 -13.61
N ASN A 221 -28.38 -25.52 -12.50
CA ASN A 221 -28.27 -24.92 -11.17
C ASN A 221 -26.92 -24.25 -10.97
N GLN A 222 -25.82 -24.82 -11.50
CA GLN A 222 -24.50 -24.22 -11.48
C GLN A 222 -24.46 -22.89 -12.26
N VAL A 223 -25.00 -22.84 -13.47
CA VAL A 223 -25.10 -21.62 -14.28
C VAL A 223 -25.91 -20.56 -13.56
N ARG A 224 -27.06 -20.89 -13.00
CA ARG A 224 -27.92 -19.95 -12.27
C ARG A 224 -27.23 -19.36 -11.04
N ARG A 225 -26.58 -20.20 -10.23
CA ARG A 225 -25.82 -19.75 -9.05
C ARG A 225 -24.69 -18.80 -9.43
N LYS A 226 -23.90 -19.13 -10.50
CA LYS A 226 -22.81 -18.27 -10.96
C LYS A 226 -23.31 -16.95 -11.54
N ILE A 227 -24.44 -16.94 -12.24
CA ILE A 227 -25.03 -15.70 -12.76
C ILE A 227 -25.54 -14.83 -11.60
N ASN A 228 -26.23 -15.40 -10.61
CA ASN A 228 -26.66 -14.65 -9.45
C ASN A 228 -25.46 -14.01 -8.75
N ARG A 229 -24.44 -14.80 -8.40
CA ARG A 229 -23.23 -14.26 -7.76
C ARG A 229 -22.53 -13.17 -8.60
N LEU A 230 -22.49 -13.31 -9.93
CA LEU A 230 -21.95 -12.28 -10.81
C LEU A 230 -22.77 -10.98 -10.77
N MET A 231 -24.09 -11.10 -10.66
CA MET A 231 -24.97 -9.93 -10.54
C MET A 231 -24.82 -9.24 -9.18
N ASP A 232 -24.72 -10.04 -8.12
CA ASP A 232 -24.52 -9.53 -6.74
C ASP A 232 -23.19 -8.78 -6.63
N ILE A 233 -22.10 -9.37 -7.12
CA ILE A 233 -20.78 -8.71 -7.15
C ILE A 233 -20.82 -7.38 -7.91
N ARG A 234 -21.56 -7.31 -9.01
CA ARG A 234 -21.69 -6.05 -9.77
C ARG A 234 -22.42 -4.97 -8.98
N LEU A 235 -23.40 -5.36 -8.18
CA LEU A 235 -24.11 -4.45 -7.30
C LEU A 235 -23.19 -3.96 -6.19
N GLU A 236 -22.51 -4.87 -5.49
CA GLU A 236 -21.52 -4.57 -4.46
C GLU A 236 -20.43 -3.62 -5.00
N CYS A 237 -19.87 -3.89 -6.18
CA CYS A 237 -18.89 -2.99 -6.82
C CYS A 237 -19.44 -1.58 -7.05
N LYS A 238 -20.72 -1.46 -7.44
CA LYS A 238 -21.33 -0.16 -7.67
C LYS A 238 -21.59 0.61 -6.38
N GLU A 239 -21.95 -0.09 -5.32
CA GLU A 239 -22.09 0.49 -3.98
C GLU A 239 -20.76 1.03 -3.48
N ILE A 240 -19.68 0.24 -3.54
CA ILE A 240 -18.32 0.67 -3.20
C ILE A 240 -17.88 1.87 -4.07
N GLU A 241 -18.19 1.88 -5.37
CA GLU A 241 -17.85 3.02 -6.24
C GLU A 241 -18.58 4.31 -5.84
N ASN A 242 -19.80 4.22 -5.32
CA ASN A 242 -20.53 5.36 -4.77
C ASN A 242 -19.90 5.86 -3.45
N GLU A 243 -19.53 4.95 -2.56
CA GLU A 243 -18.83 5.29 -1.31
C GLU A 243 -17.47 5.95 -1.59
N LEU A 244 -16.70 5.37 -2.51
CA LEU A 244 -15.43 5.96 -2.98
C LEU A 244 -15.61 7.37 -3.53
N LYS A 245 -16.69 7.62 -4.26
CA LYS A 245 -17.01 8.96 -4.79
C LYS A 245 -17.24 9.95 -3.66
N ILE A 246 -18.03 9.58 -2.65
CA ILE A 246 -18.32 10.42 -1.48
C ILE A 246 -17.01 10.75 -0.73
N LEU A 247 -16.15 9.76 -0.50
CA LEU A 247 -14.86 9.98 0.17
C LEU A 247 -13.92 10.88 -0.66
N LEU A 248 -13.86 10.68 -1.97
CA LEU A 248 -13.07 11.54 -2.86
C LEU A 248 -13.55 12.98 -2.83
N ASP A 249 -14.86 13.22 -2.87
CA ASP A 249 -15.43 14.55 -2.79
C ASP A 249 -15.04 15.25 -1.47
N ARG A 250 -15.01 14.50 -0.36
CA ARG A 250 -14.54 15.01 0.96
C ARG A 250 -13.05 15.37 0.98
N THR A 251 -12.22 14.76 0.13
CA THR A 251 -10.79 15.11 0.04
C THR A 251 -10.53 16.45 -0.67
N GLY A 252 -11.53 17.00 -1.36
CA GLY A 252 -11.39 18.20 -2.19
C GLY A 252 -10.50 18.02 -3.43
N GLN A 253 -10.13 16.77 -3.78
CA GLN A 253 -9.25 16.48 -4.91
C GLN A 253 -9.95 16.65 -6.26
N LYS A 254 -9.23 17.25 -7.20
CA LYS A 254 -9.73 17.48 -8.57
C LYS A 254 -9.38 16.35 -9.56
N LEU A 255 -8.79 15.24 -9.09
CA LEU A 255 -8.41 14.10 -9.94
C LEU A 255 -9.57 13.60 -10.83
N PRO A 256 -10.82 13.46 -10.31
CA PRO A 256 -11.93 12.98 -11.15
C PRO A 256 -12.35 13.92 -12.28
N THR A 257 -11.88 15.17 -12.28
CA THR A 257 -12.16 16.13 -13.37
C THR A 257 -11.22 15.97 -14.58
N MET A 258 -10.15 15.19 -14.42
CA MET A 258 -9.24 14.89 -15.52
C MET A 258 -9.84 13.86 -16.45
N ASN A 259 -9.70 14.07 -17.76
CA ASN A 259 -10.11 13.08 -18.76
C ASN A 259 -9.43 11.73 -18.50
N GLY A 260 -10.19 10.66 -18.55
CA GLY A 260 -9.70 9.30 -18.27
C GLY A 260 -9.53 8.95 -16.77
N CYS A 261 -9.68 9.91 -15.85
CA CYS A 261 -9.53 9.69 -14.43
C CYS A 261 -10.88 9.65 -13.70
N GLY A 262 -11.66 8.60 -13.89
CA GLY A 262 -12.91 8.39 -13.14
C GLY A 262 -12.66 8.00 -11.68
N THR A 263 -13.75 7.90 -10.89
CA THR A 263 -13.72 7.60 -9.44
C THR A 263 -12.75 6.48 -9.07
N VAL A 264 -12.77 5.35 -9.78
CA VAL A 264 -11.93 4.18 -9.49
C VAL A 264 -10.44 4.48 -9.63
N LEU A 265 -10.04 5.20 -10.69
CA LEU A 265 -8.63 5.53 -10.91
C LEU A 265 -8.16 6.65 -9.97
N ALA A 266 -9.01 7.64 -9.71
CA ALA A 266 -8.74 8.68 -8.73
C ALA A 266 -8.55 8.06 -7.32
N SER A 267 -9.42 7.12 -6.92
CA SER A 267 -9.29 6.39 -5.65
C SER A 267 -8.00 5.59 -5.58
N ALA A 268 -7.62 4.91 -6.66
CA ALA A 268 -6.38 4.15 -6.73
C ALA A 268 -5.13 5.05 -6.59
N VAL A 269 -5.17 6.25 -7.18
CA VAL A 269 -4.10 7.24 -7.00
C VAL A 269 -4.06 7.75 -5.56
N MET A 270 -5.20 8.17 -5.01
CA MET A 270 -5.29 8.66 -3.63
C MET A 270 -4.85 7.62 -2.60
N ALA A 271 -5.26 6.37 -2.75
CA ALA A 271 -4.88 5.27 -1.88
C ALA A 271 -3.36 5.07 -1.76
N GLU A 272 -2.62 5.35 -2.83
CA GLU A 272 -1.18 5.12 -2.90
C GLU A 272 -0.36 6.41 -2.68
N VAL A 273 -0.88 7.57 -3.11
CA VAL A 273 -0.23 8.88 -2.93
C VAL A 273 -0.48 9.43 -1.53
N ARG A 274 -1.71 9.26 -0.99
CA ARG A 274 -2.17 9.82 0.29
C ARG A 274 -2.04 11.34 0.30
N ASN A 275 -1.03 11.88 1.02
CA ASN A 275 -0.71 13.29 0.99
C ASN A 275 0.36 13.57 -0.08
N ILE A 276 0.08 14.53 -0.97
CA ILE A 276 0.98 14.92 -2.06
C ILE A 276 2.23 15.65 -1.54
N GLU A 277 2.13 16.33 -0.41
CA GLU A 277 3.22 17.09 0.21
C GLU A 277 4.41 16.20 0.64
N ARG A 278 4.18 14.90 0.82
CA ARG A 278 5.27 13.94 1.06
C ARG A 278 6.28 13.83 -0.10
N PHE A 279 5.92 14.36 -1.28
CA PHE A 279 6.79 14.36 -2.44
C PHE A 279 7.30 15.78 -2.71
N HIS A 280 8.60 15.99 -2.53
CA HIS A 280 9.25 17.30 -2.74
C HIS A 280 9.22 17.77 -4.21
N SER A 281 8.89 16.90 -5.16
CA SER A 281 8.79 17.24 -6.59
C SER A 281 7.94 16.22 -7.37
N PRO A 282 7.41 16.61 -8.55
CA PRO A 282 6.75 15.67 -9.47
C PRO A 282 7.65 14.52 -9.89
N ALA A 283 8.97 14.77 -10.02
CA ALA A 283 9.96 13.74 -10.35
C ALA A 283 10.08 12.68 -9.23
N ALA A 284 9.96 13.09 -7.96
CA ALA A 284 9.93 12.17 -6.81
C ALA A 284 8.71 11.26 -6.86
N LEU A 285 7.54 11.80 -7.17
CA LEU A 285 6.31 11.02 -7.36
C LEU A 285 6.43 10.06 -8.54
N ALA A 286 6.94 10.53 -9.69
CA ALA A 286 7.17 9.68 -10.86
C ALA A 286 8.15 8.53 -10.56
N LYS A 287 9.17 8.80 -9.77
CA LYS A 287 10.14 7.79 -9.31
C LYS A 287 9.50 6.80 -8.34
N TYR A 288 8.68 7.28 -7.41
CA TYR A 288 7.91 6.44 -6.50
C TYR A 288 6.92 5.54 -7.26
N ALA A 289 6.23 6.07 -8.26
CA ALA A 289 5.34 5.31 -9.15
C ALA A 289 6.09 4.35 -10.11
N GLY A 290 7.43 4.41 -10.18
CA GLY A 290 8.20 3.60 -11.12
C GLY A 290 8.04 3.99 -12.59
N LEU A 291 7.60 5.23 -12.86
CA LEU A 291 7.42 5.79 -14.20
C LEU A 291 8.71 6.42 -14.72
N SER A 292 9.60 6.87 -13.84
CA SER A 292 10.86 7.46 -14.20
C SER A 292 11.83 6.38 -14.73
N PRO A 293 12.42 6.55 -15.94
CA PRO A 293 13.44 5.64 -16.44
C PRO A 293 14.68 5.68 -15.55
N LYS A 294 15.37 4.54 -15.44
CA LYS A 294 16.65 4.45 -14.76
C LYS A 294 17.76 4.71 -15.76
N GLN A 295 18.63 5.68 -15.46
CA GLN A 295 19.86 5.84 -16.21
C GLN A 295 20.84 4.73 -15.83
N LYS A 296 21.40 4.08 -16.83
CA LYS A 296 22.53 3.16 -16.69
C LYS A 296 23.66 3.71 -17.56
N SER A 297 24.69 4.24 -16.91
CA SER A 297 25.89 4.75 -17.60
C SER A 297 27.08 3.87 -17.27
N SER A 298 27.90 3.60 -18.28
CA SER A 298 29.19 2.91 -18.15
C SER A 298 30.16 3.57 -19.13
N GLY A 299 31.17 4.22 -18.61
CA GLY A 299 32.11 4.99 -19.41
C GLY A 299 31.39 6.06 -20.26
N LYS A 300 31.58 6.00 -21.58
CA LYS A 300 30.99 6.95 -22.55
C LYS A 300 29.52 6.62 -22.94
N THR A 301 28.98 5.50 -22.47
CA THR A 301 27.64 5.04 -22.87
C THR A 301 26.60 5.39 -21.84
N ILE A 302 25.56 6.14 -22.22
CA ILE A 302 24.38 6.45 -21.40
C ILE A 302 23.19 5.73 -22.00
N ARG A 303 22.51 4.88 -21.19
CA ARG A 303 21.28 4.18 -21.57
C ARG A 303 20.19 4.46 -20.56
N HIS A 304 18.96 4.66 -21.04
CA HIS A 304 17.78 4.75 -20.21
C HIS A 304 17.01 3.42 -20.28
N ILE A 305 16.84 2.77 -19.13
CA ILE A 305 16.13 1.50 -19.02
C ILE A 305 14.84 1.67 -18.23
N LYS A 306 13.82 0.90 -18.59
CA LYS A 306 12.54 0.90 -17.86
C LYS A 306 12.76 0.49 -16.40
N SER A 307 12.19 1.24 -15.47
CA SER A 307 12.20 0.87 -14.06
C SER A 307 11.30 -0.37 -13.83
N LYS A 308 11.83 -1.38 -13.15
CA LYS A 308 11.05 -2.53 -12.66
C LYS A 308 10.66 -2.38 -11.19
N SER A 309 11.08 -1.28 -10.54
CA SER A 309 10.78 -0.95 -9.14
C SER A 309 9.77 0.20 -9.07
N GLY A 310 9.18 0.41 -7.89
CA GLY A 310 8.20 1.44 -7.63
C GLY A 310 6.82 0.86 -7.27
N ASN A 311 5.90 1.74 -6.92
CA ASN A 311 4.54 1.36 -6.58
C ASN A 311 3.76 0.93 -7.83
N ARG A 312 3.56 -0.39 -7.96
CA ARG A 312 2.90 -0.97 -9.15
C ARG A 312 1.43 -0.60 -9.30
N LYS A 313 0.71 -0.41 -8.19
CA LYS A 313 -0.70 -0.02 -8.22
C LYS A 313 -0.82 1.40 -8.76
N LEU A 314 0.00 2.32 -8.23
CA LEU A 314 0.06 3.70 -8.71
C LEU A 314 0.51 3.77 -10.18
N ASN A 315 1.56 3.02 -10.55
CA ASN A 315 2.02 2.92 -11.94
C ASN A 315 0.89 2.54 -12.90
N MET A 316 0.13 1.49 -12.55
CA MET A 316 -0.97 1.00 -13.36
C MET A 316 -2.13 2.01 -13.43
N ALA A 317 -2.44 2.71 -12.33
CA ALA A 317 -3.47 3.74 -12.31
C ALA A 317 -3.10 4.91 -13.23
N ILE A 318 -1.90 5.46 -13.09
CA ILE A 318 -1.42 6.58 -13.93
C ILE A 318 -1.34 6.17 -15.40
N HIS A 319 -0.87 4.94 -15.69
CA HIS A 319 -0.82 4.46 -17.08
C HIS A 319 -2.21 4.34 -17.71
N ARG A 320 -3.23 3.92 -16.95
CA ARG A 320 -4.61 3.85 -17.44
C ARG A 320 -5.24 5.22 -17.64
N ILE A 321 -4.85 6.22 -16.86
CA ILE A 321 -5.32 7.62 -17.04
C ILE A 321 -4.73 8.21 -18.32
N ALA A 322 -3.51 7.81 -18.69
CA ALA A 322 -2.80 8.32 -19.86
C ALA A 322 -3.22 7.66 -21.20
N LEU A 323 -4.02 6.58 -21.18
CA LEU A 323 -4.57 5.89 -22.36
C LEU A 323 -5.90 6.47 -22.79
#